data_41d104f24e08c3fee5680ad485bfb4be
#
_entry.id   41d104f24e08c3fee5680ad485bfb4be
#
_cell.length_a   1.000
_cell.length_b   1.000
_cell.length_c   1.000
_cell.angle_alpha   90.00
_cell.angle_beta   90.00
_cell.angle_gamma   90.00
#
_symmetry.space_group_name_H-M   'P 1'
#
loop_
_entity.id
_entity.type
_entity.pdbx_description
1 polymer ?
#
loop_
_entity_poly.entity_id
_entity_poly.type
_entity_poly.pdbx_seq_one_letter_code
_entity_poly.pdbx_strand_id
1 'polypeptide(L)'
;FLAPTTTFWKTDVILTPEEMEDFIHLYIQKVDGRFDTKGLMERTLAYIPITCLRGITWCAMAWVQYQQPDKLLFNQSTFQKLGQYLDMEFLEKMDRL
;
A
#
# COMPACT_ATOMS: atom_id res chain seq x y z
N PHE A 1 -1.17 -6.56 -3.14
CA PHE A 1 0.12 -6.31 -3.82
C PHE A 1 0.17 -4.97 -4.55
N LEU A 2 -0.91 -4.59 -5.25
CA LEU A 2 -0.94 -3.36 -6.04
C LEU A 2 -1.04 -2.09 -5.18
N ALA A 3 -1.49 -2.21 -3.94
CA ALA A 3 -1.67 -1.05 -3.07
C ALA A 3 -0.32 -0.34 -2.86
N PRO A 4 -0.28 0.99 -3.00
CA PRO A 4 0.97 1.74 -2.83
C PRO A 4 1.69 1.47 -1.52
N THR A 5 0.96 1.27 -0.43
CA THR A 5 1.56 0.98 0.87
C THR A 5 2.32 -0.35 0.88
N THR A 6 1.97 -1.30 0.02
CA THR A 6 2.64 -2.59 -0.05
C THR A 6 3.96 -2.50 -0.81
N THR A 7 3.95 -1.88 -1.98
CA THR A 7 5.18 -1.75 -2.78
C THR A 7 6.16 -0.77 -2.16
N PHE A 8 5.67 0.32 -1.58
CA PHE A 8 6.50 1.35 -0.98
C PHE A 8 7.30 0.84 0.22
N TRP A 9 6.80 -0.20 0.91
CA TRP A 9 7.50 -0.76 2.08
C TRP A 9 8.86 -1.35 1.72
N LYS A 10 8.95 -2.03 0.59
CA LYS A 10 10.19 -2.71 0.16
C LYS A 10 11.00 -1.92 -0.86
N THR A 11 10.34 -1.05 -1.59
CA THR A 11 10.96 -0.22 -2.62
C THR A 11 10.41 1.19 -2.46
N ASP A 12 11.05 2.17 -3.06
CA ASP A 12 10.51 3.53 -3.06
C ASP A 12 9.59 3.77 -4.25
N VAL A 13 9.06 2.70 -4.82
CA VAL A 13 8.20 2.74 -6.02
C VAL A 13 6.73 2.72 -5.61
N ILE A 14 5.96 3.64 -6.19
CA ILE A 14 4.51 3.69 -6.07
C ILE A 14 3.95 3.55 -7.48
N LEU A 15 3.12 2.52 -7.69
CA LEU A 15 2.48 2.32 -8.99
C LEU A 15 1.48 3.44 -9.27
N THR A 16 1.46 3.93 -10.50
CA THR A 16 0.42 4.87 -10.93
C THR A 16 -0.90 4.14 -11.08
N PRO A 17 -2.06 4.85 -11.06
CA PRO A 17 -3.35 4.22 -11.34
C PRO A 17 -3.37 3.49 -12.68
N GLU A 18 -2.73 4.03 -13.70
CA GLU A 18 -2.63 3.39 -15.01
C GLU A 18 -1.86 2.07 -14.95
N GLU A 19 -0.74 2.05 -14.23
CA GLU A 19 0.06 0.84 -14.04
C GLU A 19 -0.73 -0.23 -13.28
N MET A 20 -1.51 0.18 -12.29
CA MET A 20 -2.38 -0.74 -11.55
C MET A 20 -3.42 -1.37 -12.46
N GLU A 21 -4.07 -0.56 -13.30
CA GLU A 21 -5.06 -1.05 -14.25
C GLU A 21 -4.44 -2.01 -15.28
N ASP A 22 -3.27 -1.67 -15.80
CA ASP A 22 -2.56 -2.51 -16.74
C ASP A 22 -2.23 -3.88 -16.14
N PHE A 23 -1.80 -3.90 -14.88
CA PHE A 23 -1.53 -5.15 -14.17
C PHE A 23 -2.81 -5.99 -14.02
N ILE A 24 -3.92 -5.36 -13.66
CA ILE A 24 -5.19 -6.08 -13.50
C ILE A 24 -5.65 -6.65 -14.83
N HIS A 25 -5.54 -5.88 -15.92
CA HIS A 25 -5.88 -6.38 -17.26
C HIS A 25 -5.05 -7.60 -17.64
N LEU A 26 -3.75 -7.54 -17.38
CA LEU A 26 -2.85 -8.67 -17.65
C LEU A 26 -3.26 -9.90 -16.84
N TYR A 27 -3.58 -9.71 -15.57
CA TYR A 27 -4.04 -10.78 -14.69
C TYR A 27 -5.32 -11.42 -15.23
N ILE A 28 -6.30 -10.61 -15.63
CA ILE A 28 -7.55 -11.09 -16.19
C ILE A 28 -7.30 -11.93 -17.43
N GLN A 29 -6.42 -11.48 -18.32
CA GLN A 29 -6.06 -12.23 -19.53
C GLN A 29 -5.45 -13.59 -19.19
N LYS A 30 -4.61 -13.64 -18.17
CA LYS A 30 -3.89 -14.88 -17.79
C LYS A 30 -4.80 -15.90 -17.12
N VAL A 31 -5.85 -15.47 -16.44
CA VAL A 31 -6.77 -16.38 -15.72
C VAL A 31 -8.08 -16.59 -16.46
N ASP A 32 -8.23 -16.04 -17.65
CA ASP A 32 -9.44 -16.17 -18.45
C ASP A 32 -9.80 -17.64 -18.65
N GLY A 33 -11.07 -17.96 -18.43
CA GLY A 33 -11.55 -19.32 -18.52
C GLY A 33 -11.33 -20.18 -17.27
N ARG A 34 -10.56 -19.70 -16.29
CA ARG A 34 -10.32 -20.42 -15.02
C ARG A 34 -11.22 -19.92 -13.90
N PHE A 35 -11.49 -18.63 -13.86
CA PHE A 35 -12.28 -17.98 -12.82
C PHE A 35 -13.25 -17.00 -13.46
N ASP A 36 -14.32 -16.68 -12.73
CA ASP A 36 -15.20 -15.58 -13.10
C ASP A 36 -14.51 -14.27 -12.75
N THR A 37 -14.12 -13.52 -13.80
CA THR A 37 -13.43 -12.23 -13.64
C THR A 37 -14.35 -11.04 -13.78
N LYS A 38 -15.69 -11.26 -13.89
CA LYS A 38 -16.65 -10.17 -14.01
C LYS A 38 -16.61 -9.27 -12.79
N GLY A 39 -16.40 -7.98 -13.02
CA GLY A 39 -16.33 -7.00 -11.94
C GLY A 39 -15.04 -7.04 -11.13
N LEU A 40 -14.06 -7.87 -11.53
CA LEU A 40 -12.78 -7.97 -10.81
C LEU A 40 -12.03 -6.63 -10.79
N MET A 41 -12.02 -5.90 -11.90
CA MET A 41 -11.34 -4.61 -11.99
C MET A 41 -11.92 -3.62 -10.97
N GLU A 42 -13.24 -3.46 -10.95
CA GLU A 42 -13.90 -2.51 -10.05
C GLU A 42 -13.69 -2.89 -8.59
N ARG A 43 -13.79 -4.19 -8.27
CA ARG A 43 -13.60 -4.66 -6.89
C ARG A 43 -12.17 -4.43 -6.43
N THR A 44 -11.19 -4.75 -7.27
CA THR A 44 -9.78 -4.57 -6.92
C THR A 44 -9.47 -3.11 -6.67
N LEU A 45 -9.90 -2.22 -7.58
CA LEU A 45 -9.65 -0.79 -7.42
C LEU A 45 -10.35 -0.23 -6.17
N ALA A 46 -11.53 -0.74 -5.82
CA ALA A 46 -12.25 -0.31 -4.62
C ALA A 46 -11.52 -0.69 -3.33
N TYR A 47 -10.80 -1.82 -3.32
CA TYR A 47 -10.08 -2.28 -2.14
C TYR A 47 -8.72 -1.59 -1.94
N ILE A 48 -8.15 -0.99 -2.96
CA ILE A 48 -6.83 -0.36 -2.85
C ILE A 48 -6.81 0.75 -1.78
N PRO A 49 -7.74 1.71 -1.74
CA PRO A 49 -7.73 2.72 -0.68
C PRO A 49 -7.90 2.14 0.72
N ILE A 50 -8.70 1.09 0.86
CA ILE A 50 -8.91 0.41 2.14
C ILE A 50 -7.61 -0.24 2.61
N THR A 51 -6.88 -0.90 1.72
CA THR A 51 -5.60 -1.51 2.03
C THR A 51 -4.57 -0.45 2.40
N CYS A 52 -4.57 0.69 1.71
CA CYS A 52 -3.68 1.81 2.03
C CYS A 52 -3.98 2.37 3.42
N LEU A 53 -5.24 2.56 3.77
CA LEU A 53 -5.65 3.03 5.09
C LEU A 53 -5.16 2.09 6.19
N ARG A 54 -5.32 0.78 5.98
CA ARG A 54 -4.83 -0.22 6.91
C ARG A 54 -3.33 -0.11 7.12
N GLY A 55 -2.56 0.02 6.03
CA GLY A 55 -1.11 0.16 6.10
C GLY A 55 -0.68 1.41 6.83
N ILE A 56 -1.31 2.55 6.56
CA ILE A 56 -1.01 3.83 7.20
C ILE A 56 -1.34 3.77 8.70
N THR A 57 -2.48 3.19 9.05
CA THR A 57 -2.88 3.03 10.45
C THR A 57 -1.87 2.20 11.22
N TRP A 58 -1.41 1.09 10.64
CA TRP A 58 -0.38 0.26 11.24
C TRP A 58 0.91 1.05 11.45
N CYS A 59 1.31 1.84 10.46
CA CYS A 59 2.51 2.66 10.54
C CYS A 59 2.39 3.72 11.64
N ALA A 60 1.23 4.34 11.81
CA ALA A 60 1.00 5.31 12.87
C ALA A 60 1.13 4.67 14.25
N MET A 61 0.57 3.47 14.43
CA MET A 61 0.69 2.73 15.68
C MET A 61 2.15 2.37 15.98
N ALA A 62 2.86 1.88 14.96
CA ALA A 62 4.27 1.52 15.11
C ALA A 62 5.14 2.75 15.42
N TRP A 63 4.85 3.88 14.80
CA TRP A 63 5.55 5.13 15.08
C TRP A 63 5.46 5.50 16.55
N VAL A 64 4.25 5.45 17.12
CA VAL A 64 4.04 5.75 18.55
C VAL A 64 4.84 4.79 19.43
N GLN A 65 4.87 3.50 19.07
CA GLN A 65 5.63 2.52 19.84
C GLN A 65 7.13 2.82 19.78
N TYR A 66 7.66 3.25 18.67
CA TYR A 66 9.08 3.59 18.54
C TYR A 66 9.47 4.84 19.33
N GLN A 67 8.52 5.66 19.74
CA GLN A 67 8.78 6.83 20.58
C GLN A 67 8.92 6.48 22.07
N GLN A 68 8.57 5.28 22.47
CA GLN A 68 8.61 4.87 23.88
C GLN A 68 10.06 4.59 24.32
N PRO A 69 10.49 5.12 25.48
CA PRO A 69 11.89 4.97 25.94
C PRO A 69 12.30 3.53 26.24
N ASP A 70 11.35 2.65 26.55
CA ASP A 70 11.59 1.27 26.92
C ASP A 70 11.55 0.31 25.71
N LYS A 71 11.53 0.82 24.49
CA LYS A 71 11.55 0.00 23.30
C LYS A 71 12.91 -0.69 23.17
N LEU A 72 12.92 -2.02 23.33
CA LEU A 72 14.15 -2.81 23.35
C LEU A 72 14.71 -3.04 21.94
N LEU A 73 13.84 -3.15 20.93
CA LEU A 73 14.25 -3.37 19.55
C LEU A 73 13.94 -2.12 18.74
N PHE A 74 14.96 -1.58 18.13
CA PHE A 74 14.83 -0.42 17.25
C PHE A 74 15.53 -0.71 15.93
N ASN A 75 14.80 -0.57 14.83
CA ASN A 75 15.32 -0.70 13.48
C ASN A 75 15.26 0.64 12.80
N GLN A 76 16.43 1.23 12.52
CA GLN A 76 16.52 2.57 11.92
C GLN A 76 15.86 2.63 10.54
N SER A 77 16.06 1.62 9.71
CA SER A 77 15.41 1.53 8.40
C SER A 77 13.89 1.53 8.51
N THR A 78 13.36 0.72 9.43
CA THR A 78 11.92 0.67 9.67
C THR A 78 11.38 2.00 10.15
N PHE A 79 12.09 2.64 11.09
CA PHE A 79 11.67 3.94 11.61
C PHE A 79 11.62 5.01 10.52
N GLN A 80 12.63 5.04 9.65
CA GLN A 80 12.66 5.97 8.52
C GLN A 80 11.51 5.71 7.55
N LYS A 81 11.22 4.43 7.26
CA LYS A 81 10.13 4.07 6.37
C LYS A 81 8.77 4.45 6.98
N LEU A 82 8.60 4.27 8.28
CA LEU A 82 7.38 4.72 8.98
C LEU A 82 7.16 6.23 8.81
N GLY A 83 8.25 7.02 8.94
CA GLY A 83 8.18 8.45 8.72
C GLY A 83 7.74 8.81 7.32
N GLN A 84 8.22 8.08 6.31
CA GLN A 84 7.83 8.29 4.92
C GLN A 84 6.34 8.00 4.69
N TYR A 85 5.80 6.94 5.32
CA TYR A 85 4.37 6.62 5.22
C TYR A 85 3.49 7.69 5.86
N LEU A 86 3.99 8.38 6.88
CA LEU A 86 3.25 9.40 7.60
C LEU A 86 3.52 10.81 7.05
N ASP A 87 4.32 10.93 6.01
CA ASP A 87 4.58 12.21 5.35
C ASP A 87 3.31 12.73 4.67
N MET A 88 3.12 14.04 4.73
CA MET A 88 1.91 14.67 4.19
C MET A 88 1.76 14.45 2.68
N GLU A 89 2.86 14.49 1.93
CA GLU A 89 2.81 14.23 0.50
C GLU A 89 2.33 12.81 0.20
N PHE A 90 2.84 11.83 0.94
CA PHE A 90 2.41 10.44 0.78
C PHE A 90 0.93 10.29 1.12
N LEU A 91 0.49 10.87 2.23
CA LEU A 91 -0.91 10.80 2.66
C LEU A 91 -1.84 11.45 1.63
N GLU A 92 -1.44 12.58 1.06
CA GLU A 92 -2.21 13.24 0.01
C GLU A 92 -2.34 12.36 -1.24
N LYS A 93 -1.26 11.68 -1.63
CA LYS A 93 -1.30 10.74 -2.76
C LYS A 93 -2.28 9.60 -2.50
N MET A 94 -2.29 9.07 -1.27
CA MET A 94 -3.22 7.99 -0.90
C MET A 94 -4.66 8.45 -0.93
N ASP A 95 -4.92 9.70 -0.51
CA ASP A 95 -6.25 10.27 -0.51
C ASP A 95 -6.84 10.44 -1.91
N ARG A 96 -5.98 10.56 -2.92
CA ARG A 96 -6.41 10.75 -4.32
C ARG A 96 -6.71 9.44 -5.05
N LEU A 97 -6.48 8.32 -4.43
CA LEU A 97 -6.73 7.01 -5.08
C LEU A 97 -8.23 6.71 -5.24
#